data_a293a56a9471a69191a8643169094cf4
#
_entry.id   a293a56a9471a69191a8643169094cf4
#
_cell.length_a   1.000
_cell.length_b   1.000
_cell.length_c   1.000
_cell.angle_alpha   90.00
_cell.angle_beta   90.00
_cell.angle_gamma   90.00
#
_symmetry.space_group_name_H-M   'P 1'
#
loop_
_entity.id
_entity.type
_entity.pdbx_description
1 polymer ?
#
loop_
_entity_poly.entity_id
_entity_poly.type
_entity_poly.pdbx_seq_one_letter_code
_entity_poly.pdbx_strand_id
1 'polypeptide(L)'
;MAVTALSAGYNSFGPPVLGASGVLTTGDVYFVDSGSSQASDGNAATDQKAPAATWDGAIAKCTANNGDVIFLMPGHSETVTTAIAMDVAGVRVIGLGWGRSIPAITPSGTIDCVNVTAANCVIENVRFIGAAASVTAQINVAGDDFTGHKLVIQQDAVPLIGVTIAGADRFHFSDCLFLGTAAGPDVGIDIEAGDSSDWVVEDCVFNYVGSTGLDLAGIRASKQQTGGLVKNCDFIGMNVTAIDINSSVSALSDGMIVGCNIAAIASVANIDTLIDAGGYILVENHGSDLPAEAGGLVPVATPA
;
A
#
# COMPACT_ATOMS: atom_id res chain seq x y z
N MET A 1 40.64 -17.54 4.08
CA MET A 1 39.27 -18.04 4.35
C MET A 1 38.51 -17.87 3.03
N ALA A 2 38.08 -18.96 2.42
CA ALA A 2 37.35 -18.86 1.17
C ALA A 2 35.94 -18.36 1.46
N VAL A 3 35.53 -17.22 0.93
CA VAL A 3 34.18 -16.76 0.93
C VAL A 3 33.43 -17.65 -0.05
N THR A 4 32.56 -18.49 0.45
CA THR A 4 31.65 -19.28 -0.40
C THR A 4 30.56 -18.34 -0.83
N ALA A 5 30.56 -17.89 -2.07
CA ALA A 5 29.45 -17.19 -2.66
C ALA A 5 28.27 -18.16 -2.75
N LEU A 6 27.25 -17.96 -1.95
CA LEU A 6 25.98 -18.64 -2.11
C LEU A 6 25.23 -17.95 -3.26
N SER A 7 24.45 -18.70 -4.01
CA SER A 7 23.62 -18.18 -5.10
C SER A 7 22.65 -17.08 -4.66
N ALA A 8 22.35 -17.01 -3.36
CA ALA A 8 21.47 -16.03 -2.75
C ALA A 8 22.17 -14.95 -1.90
N GLY A 9 23.51 -14.90 -1.88
CA GLY A 9 24.24 -13.92 -1.06
C GLY A 9 25.54 -14.45 -0.47
N TYR A 10 26.08 -13.71 0.48
CA TYR A 10 27.29 -14.09 1.20
C TYR A 10 26.92 -14.60 2.60
N ASN A 11 27.35 -15.81 2.93
CA ASN A 11 27.18 -16.33 4.29
C ASN A 11 28.56 -16.35 4.98
N SER A 12 28.69 -15.62 6.07
CA SER A 12 29.85 -15.58 6.92
C SER A 12 29.41 -15.76 8.36
N PHE A 13 29.33 -17.00 8.84
CA PHE A 13 29.06 -17.33 10.25
C PHE A 13 27.94 -16.49 10.91
N GLY A 14 26.81 -16.34 10.25
CA GLY A 14 25.68 -15.54 10.71
C GLY A 14 24.53 -15.51 9.73
N PRO A 15 23.49 -14.73 9.97
CA PRO A 15 22.40 -14.59 9.04
C PRO A 15 22.90 -14.09 7.67
N PRO A 16 22.31 -14.54 6.56
CA PRO A 16 22.72 -14.11 5.23
C PRO A 16 22.55 -12.59 5.07
N VAL A 17 23.58 -11.94 4.54
CA VAL A 17 23.54 -10.53 4.16
C VAL A 17 23.24 -10.44 2.68
N LEU A 18 22.09 -9.93 2.33
CA LEU A 18 21.64 -9.81 0.95
C LEU A 18 21.92 -8.40 0.42
N GLY A 19 22.97 -8.30 -0.40
CA GLY A 19 23.27 -7.14 -1.22
C GLY A 19 23.43 -5.81 -0.47
N ALA A 20 23.43 -4.72 -1.22
CA ALA A 20 23.58 -3.36 -0.70
C ALA A 20 22.34 -2.85 0.05
N SER A 21 21.20 -3.52 -0.02
CA SER A 21 19.98 -3.17 0.70
C SER A 21 20.00 -3.55 2.19
N GLY A 22 21.02 -4.32 2.64
CA GLY A 22 21.21 -4.63 4.06
C GLY A 22 20.09 -5.46 4.70
N VAL A 23 19.30 -6.18 3.91
CA VAL A 23 18.25 -7.06 4.46
C VAL A 23 18.92 -8.22 5.17
N LEU A 24 18.74 -8.26 6.48
CA LEU A 24 19.17 -9.35 7.33
C LEU A 24 17.95 -10.19 7.67
N THR A 25 18.04 -11.49 7.42
CA THR A 25 17.02 -12.44 7.87
C THR A 25 17.64 -13.72 8.41
N THR A 26 16.94 -14.35 9.35
CA THR A 26 17.25 -15.69 9.84
C THR A 26 16.44 -16.75 9.10
N GLY A 27 15.44 -16.34 8.33
CA GLY A 27 14.59 -17.21 7.52
C GLY A 27 15.19 -17.55 6.16
N ASP A 28 14.38 -18.23 5.37
CA ASP A 28 14.72 -18.59 4.00
C ASP A 28 14.52 -17.41 3.04
N VAL A 29 15.22 -17.46 1.92
CA VAL A 29 15.13 -16.43 0.87
C VAL A 29 14.69 -17.07 -0.42
N TYR A 30 13.63 -16.50 -1.00
CA TYR A 30 13.05 -16.98 -2.24
C TYR A 30 13.13 -15.90 -3.33
N PHE A 31 13.25 -16.32 -4.57
CA PHE A 31 13.31 -15.46 -5.74
C PHE A 31 12.13 -15.74 -6.68
N VAL A 32 11.52 -14.68 -7.19
CA VAL A 32 10.41 -14.75 -8.15
C VAL A 32 10.79 -13.96 -9.39
N ASP A 33 10.71 -14.59 -10.57
CA ASP A 33 11.01 -13.95 -11.84
C ASP A 33 10.21 -14.57 -12.98
N SER A 34 9.09 -13.95 -13.34
CA SER A 34 8.27 -14.40 -14.48
C SER A 34 8.95 -14.28 -15.83
N GLY A 35 10.01 -13.47 -15.95
CA GLY A 35 10.79 -13.28 -17.18
C GLY A 35 11.86 -14.35 -17.40
N SER A 36 12.20 -15.13 -16.39
CA SER A 36 13.22 -16.18 -16.50
C SER A 36 12.68 -17.40 -17.23
N SER A 37 13.43 -17.91 -18.19
CA SER A 37 13.08 -19.18 -18.89
C SER A 37 13.16 -20.41 -17.98
N GLN A 38 13.75 -20.28 -16.81
CA GLN A 38 13.87 -21.34 -15.79
C GLN A 38 12.84 -21.17 -14.66
N ALA A 39 12.00 -20.15 -14.74
CA ALA A 39 11.00 -19.89 -13.70
C ALA A 39 9.95 -21.00 -13.65
N SER A 40 9.68 -21.51 -12.46
CA SER A 40 8.64 -22.50 -12.21
C SER A 40 8.29 -22.53 -10.72
N ASP A 41 7.01 -22.63 -10.40
CA ASP A 41 6.57 -22.77 -9.01
C ASP A 41 6.92 -24.15 -8.43
N GLY A 42 7.32 -25.10 -9.27
CA GLY A 42 7.93 -26.37 -8.86
C GLY A 42 9.38 -26.25 -8.39
N ASN A 43 10.06 -25.12 -8.64
CA ASN A 43 11.42 -24.89 -8.15
C ASN A 43 11.45 -24.68 -6.65
N ALA A 44 12.59 -24.93 -6.00
CA ALA A 44 12.80 -24.51 -4.60
C ALA A 44 12.81 -22.99 -4.43
N ALA A 45 13.07 -22.26 -5.51
CA ALA A 45 13.14 -20.79 -5.59
C ALA A 45 14.19 -20.14 -4.70
N THR A 46 15.11 -20.90 -4.12
CA THR A 46 16.23 -20.39 -3.29
C THR A 46 17.44 -19.95 -4.11
N ASP A 47 17.40 -20.13 -5.43
CA ASP A 47 18.42 -19.70 -6.38
C ASP A 47 17.80 -18.80 -7.45
N GLN A 48 18.41 -17.64 -7.70
CA GLN A 48 18.00 -16.71 -8.77
C GLN A 48 18.00 -17.34 -10.16
N LYS A 49 18.75 -18.43 -10.38
CA LYS A 49 18.78 -19.16 -11.64
C LYS A 49 17.62 -20.13 -11.82
N ALA A 50 16.93 -20.46 -10.74
CA ALA A 50 15.77 -21.34 -10.73
C ALA A 50 14.67 -20.72 -9.85
N PRO A 51 14.17 -19.51 -10.18
CA PRO A 51 13.18 -18.79 -9.38
C PRO A 51 11.80 -19.46 -9.45
N ALA A 52 10.90 -19.05 -8.55
CA ALA A 52 9.47 -19.27 -8.75
C ALA A 52 8.96 -18.44 -9.93
N ALA A 53 7.91 -18.88 -10.59
CA ALA A 53 7.29 -18.15 -11.67
C ALA A 53 6.32 -17.07 -11.15
N THR A 54 5.67 -17.34 -10.02
CA THR A 54 4.65 -16.48 -9.44
C THR A 54 4.95 -16.12 -7.98
N TRP A 55 4.43 -15.00 -7.54
CA TRP A 55 4.52 -14.59 -6.15
C TRP A 55 3.84 -15.61 -5.22
N ASP A 56 2.63 -16.03 -5.57
CA ASP A 56 1.87 -17.04 -4.81
C ASP A 56 2.63 -18.36 -4.67
N GLY A 57 3.29 -18.79 -5.76
CA GLY A 57 4.16 -19.97 -5.76
C GLY A 57 5.38 -19.86 -4.82
N ALA A 58 5.85 -18.65 -4.54
CA ALA A 58 6.91 -18.42 -3.55
C ALA A 58 6.36 -18.40 -2.13
N ILE A 59 5.18 -17.77 -1.89
CA ILE A 59 4.51 -17.76 -0.58
C ILE A 59 4.26 -19.18 -0.07
N ALA A 60 3.81 -20.08 -0.96
CA ALA A 60 3.56 -21.47 -0.63
C ALA A 60 4.78 -22.25 -0.10
N LYS A 61 5.98 -21.68 -0.19
CA LYS A 61 7.25 -22.25 0.32
C LYS A 61 7.66 -21.68 1.66
N CYS A 62 7.05 -20.56 2.05
CA CYS A 62 7.39 -19.86 3.27
C CYS A 62 6.88 -20.58 4.52
N THR A 63 7.58 -20.36 5.63
CA THR A 63 7.21 -20.87 6.95
C THR A 63 6.78 -19.72 7.85
N ALA A 64 5.63 -19.84 8.47
CA ALA A 64 5.10 -18.78 9.33
C ALA A 64 6.07 -18.40 10.45
N ASN A 65 6.26 -17.10 10.65
CA ASN A 65 7.12 -16.50 11.67
C ASN A 65 8.60 -16.95 11.62
N ASN A 66 9.06 -17.44 10.48
CA ASN A 66 10.46 -17.82 10.26
C ASN A 66 11.33 -16.60 9.84
N GLY A 67 10.71 -15.51 9.42
CA GLY A 67 11.40 -14.34 8.88
C GLY A 67 11.78 -14.50 7.41
N ASP A 68 11.01 -15.28 6.66
CA ASP A 68 11.25 -15.54 5.25
C ASP A 68 11.11 -14.27 4.40
N VAL A 69 11.96 -14.18 3.38
CA VAL A 69 11.98 -13.03 2.46
C VAL A 69 11.80 -13.53 1.03
N ILE A 70 10.88 -12.90 0.33
CA ILE A 70 10.65 -13.13 -1.11
C ILE A 70 11.16 -11.90 -1.88
N PHE A 71 12.07 -12.11 -2.82
CA PHE A 71 12.50 -11.08 -3.75
C PHE A 71 11.79 -11.23 -5.10
N LEU A 72 11.00 -10.23 -5.45
CA LEU A 72 10.50 -10.08 -6.81
C LEU A 72 11.60 -9.44 -7.66
N MET A 73 12.08 -10.16 -8.67
CA MET A 73 13.23 -9.74 -9.48
C MET A 73 12.92 -8.51 -10.34
N PRO A 74 13.94 -7.71 -10.72
CA PRO A 74 13.72 -6.52 -11.53
C PRO A 74 13.00 -6.84 -12.85
N GLY A 75 11.89 -6.15 -13.11
CA GLY A 75 11.09 -6.39 -14.31
C GLY A 75 10.14 -7.59 -14.24
N HIS A 76 10.05 -8.27 -13.08
CA HIS A 76 8.99 -9.24 -12.86
C HIS A 76 7.62 -8.59 -13.13
N SER A 77 6.79 -9.29 -13.92
CA SER A 77 5.44 -8.82 -14.26
C SER A 77 4.49 -10.00 -14.20
N GLU A 78 3.50 -9.90 -13.34
CA GLU A 78 2.53 -10.97 -13.12
C GLU A 78 1.11 -10.47 -13.37
N THR A 79 0.36 -11.21 -14.19
CA THR A 79 -1.08 -10.99 -14.37
C THR A 79 -1.82 -12.05 -13.56
N VAL A 80 -2.55 -11.59 -12.53
CA VAL A 80 -3.23 -12.48 -11.61
C VAL A 80 -4.69 -12.69 -12.00
N THR A 81 -5.12 -13.93 -12.02
CA THR A 81 -6.52 -14.36 -12.28
C THR A 81 -7.22 -14.77 -10.99
N THR A 82 -6.48 -14.99 -9.95
CA THR A 82 -6.90 -15.27 -8.56
C THR A 82 -6.03 -14.41 -7.66
N ALA A 83 -6.59 -13.87 -6.60
CA ALA A 83 -5.82 -13.06 -5.67
C ALA A 83 -4.63 -13.82 -5.10
N ILE A 84 -3.48 -13.17 -5.04
CA ILE A 84 -2.29 -13.69 -4.34
C ILE A 84 -2.62 -13.77 -2.85
N ALA A 85 -2.48 -14.93 -2.24
CA ALA A 85 -2.80 -15.15 -0.84
C ALA A 85 -1.56 -14.94 0.04
N MET A 86 -1.44 -13.77 0.74
CA MET A 86 -0.47 -13.59 1.81
C MET A 86 -1.03 -14.12 3.13
N ASP A 87 -1.05 -15.44 3.26
CA ASP A 87 -1.62 -16.19 4.38
C ASP A 87 -0.57 -16.82 5.32
N VAL A 88 0.70 -16.52 5.09
CA VAL A 88 1.83 -16.97 5.91
C VAL A 88 2.37 -15.79 6.73
N ALA A 89 2.24 -15.86 8.05
CA ALA A 89 2.63 -14.77 8.95
C ALA A 89 4.14 -14.49 8.95
N GLY A 90 4.52 -13.21 9.04
CA GLY A 90 5.91 -12.79 9.17
C GLY A 90 6.72 -12.84 7.87
N VAL A 91 6.07 -12.94 6.71
CA VAL A 91 6.72 -12.93 5.40
C VAL A 91 6.94 -11.49 4.92
N ARG A 92 8.14 -11.22 4.41
CA ARG A 92 8.48 -9.96 3.77
C ARG A 92 8.69 -10.14 2.27
N VAL A 93 7.98 -9.36 1.46
CA VAL A 93 8.10 -9.33 0.00
C VAL A 93 8.74 -8.03 -0.42
N ILE A 94 9.83 -8.12 -1.19
CA ILE A 94 10.62 -6.96 -1.61
C ILE A 94 10.79 -6.99 -3.12
N GLY A 95 10.27 -5.97 -3.79
CA GLY A 95 10.54 -5.73 -5.19
C GLY A 95 11.92 -5.16 -5.42
N LEU A 96 12.69 -5.75 -6.32
CA LEU A 96 13.99 -5.27 -6.73
C LEU A 96 13.86 -4.43 -8.01
N GLY A 97 14.69 -3.37 -8.12
CA GLY A 97 14.68 -2.48 -9.29
C GLY A 97 14.07 -1.11 -9.02
N TRP A 98 14.09 -0.27 -10.04
CA TRP A 98 13.52 1.09 -9.99
C TRP A 98 12.97 1.51 -11.37
N GLY A 99 12.13 2.53 -11.38
CA GLY A 99 11.51 3.05 -12.59
C GLY A 99 10.69 1.96 -13.30
N ARG A 100 11.03 1.64 -14.54
CA ARG A 100 10.32 0.61 -15.33
C ARG A 100 10.60 -0.81 -14.87
N SER A 101 11.67 -1.02 -14.11
CA SER A 101 12.07 -2.34 -13.62
C SER A 101 11.47 -2.67 -12.25
N ILE A 102 10.67 -1.79 -11.66
CA ILE A 102 9.89 -2.12 -10.45
C ILE A 102 8.94 -3.27 -10.80
N PRO A 103 8.91 -4.36 -10.01
CA PRO A 103 7.99 -5.46 -10.21
C PRO A 103 6.53 -4.98 -10.25
N ALA A 104 5.75 -5.54 -11.16
CA ALA A 104 4.38 -5.11 -11.42
C ALA A 104 3.38 -6.26 -11.32
N ILE A 105 2.30 -6.05 -10.59
CA ILE A 105 1.19 -6.99 -10.47
C ILE A 105 -0.05 -6.36 -11.07
N THR A 106 -0.73 -7.10 -11.94
CA THR A 106 -1.91 -6.63 -12.67
C THR A 106 -3.05 -7.63 -12.53
N PRO A 107 -4.21 -7.25 -12.00
CA PRO A 107 -5.38 -8.13 -11.94
C PRO A 107 -6.03 -8.26 -13.32
N SER A 108 -6.57 -9.43 -13.63
CA SER A 108 -7.27 -9.72 -14.89
C SER A 108 -8.77 -9.98 -14.70
N GLY A 109 -9.40 -9.27 -13.79
CA GLY A 109 -10.83 -9.44 -13.54
C GLY A 109 -11.29 -8.76 -12.26
N THR A 110 -12.48 -9.09 -11.79
CA THR A 110 -13.09 -8.57 -10.57
C THR A 110 -12.52 -9.26 -9.33
N ILE A 111 -11.24 -9.11 -9.08
CA ILE A 111 -10.53 -9.71 -7.95
C ILE A 111 -9.62 -8.67 -7.29
N ASP A 112 -9.29 -8.86 -6.03
CA ASP A 112 -8.16 -8.17 -5.41
C ASP A 112 -6.85 -8.72 -5.99
N CYS A 113 -5.81 -7.88 -6.11
CA CYS A 113 -4.51 -8.41 -6.55
C CYS A 113 -3.88 -9.26 -5.45
N VAL A 114 -3.92 -8.76 -4.21
CA VAL A 114 -3.32 -9.42 -3.04
C VAL A 114 -4.29 -9.37 -1.87
N ASN A 115 -4.50 -10.50 -1.23
CA ASN A 115 -5.21 -10.64 0.03
C ASN A 115 -4.22 -10.95 1.14
N VAL A 116 -4.01 -10.01 2.06
CA VAL A 116 -3.14 -10.16 3.23
C VAL A 116 -4.01 -10.57 4.40
N THR A 117 -4.03 -11.85 4.72
CA THR A 117 -4.81 -12.41 5.84
C THR A 117 -3.95 -12.77 7.04
N ALA A 118 -2.64 -12.89 6.86
CA ALA A 118 -1.71 -13.20 7.92
C ALA A 118 -1.09 -11.94 8.52
N ALA A 119 -0.78 -11.99 9.81
CA ALA A 119 -0.17 -10.89 10.54
C ALA A 119 1.34 -10.73 10.27
N ASN A 120 1.88 -9.54 10.58
CA ASN A 120 3.29 -9.21 10.47
C ASN A 120 3.85 -9.34 9.04
N CYS A 121 3.05 -9.07 8.03
CA CYS A 121 3.45 -9.12 6.62
C CYS A 121 3.95 -7.77 6.14
N VAL A 122 4.94 -7.80 5.24
CA VAL A 122 5.52 -6.59 4.64
C VAL A 122 5.52 -6.71 3.13
N ILE A 123 5.08 -5.66 2.43
CA ILE A 123 5.24 -5.50 0.97
C ILE A 123 6.03 -4.21 0.71
N GLU A 124 7.14 -4.32 0.00
CA GLU A 124 8.03 -3.20 -0.28
C GLU A 124 8.38 -3.10 -1.77
N ASN A 125 8.31 -1.88 -2.32
CA ASN A 125 8.76 -1.53 -3.67
C ASN A 125 8.10 -2.38 -4.77
N VAL A 126 6.78 -2.50 -4.75
CA VAL A 126 5.96 -3.20 -5.75
C VAL A 126 4.98 -2.22 -6.38
N ARG A 127 4.74 -2.36 -7.69
CA ARG A 127 3.72 -1.60 -8.41
C ARG A 127 2.50 -2.46 -8.66
N PHE A 128 1.35 -1.96 -8.30
CA PHE A 128 0.04 -2.54 -8.60
C PHE A 128 -0.61 -1.72 -9.70
N ILE A 129 -1.03 -2.38 -10.78
CA ILE A 129 -1.60 -1.73 -11.96
C ILE A 129 -3.07 -2.12 -12.08
N GLY A 130 -3.97 -1.20 -11.81
CA GLY A 130 -5.41 -1.39 -11.92
C GLY A 130 -5.89 -1.28 -13.36
N ALA A 131 -5.62 -2.27 -14.18
CA ALA A 131 -5.97 -2.26 -15.59
C ALA A 131 -7.32 -2.91 -15.93
N ALA A 132 -7.97 -3.59 -14.99
CA ALA A 132 -9.25 -4.26 -15.20
C ALA A 132 -10.40 -3.47 -14.56
N ALA A 133 -11.50 -3.30 -15.30
CA ALA A 133 -12.72 -2.75 -14.74
C ALA A 133 -13.26 -3.64 -13.62
N SER A 134 -13.70 -3.02 -12.53
CA SER A 134 -14.34 -3.71 -11.40
C SER A 134 -13.40 -4.54 -10.50
N VAL A 135 -12.13 -4.25 -10.43
CA VAL A 135 -11.25 -4.68 -9.34
C VAL A 135 -11.78 -4.05 -8.05
N THR A 136 -12.02 -4.84 -7.03
CA THR A 136 -12.57 -4.32 -5.75
C THR A 136 -11.51 -3.52 -5.03
N ALA A 137 -10.32 -4.09 -4.82
CA ALA A 137 -9.14 -3.40 -4.30
C ALA A 137 -7.85 -3.97 -4.92
N GLN A 138 -6.78 -3.16 -4.96
CA GLN A 138 -5.48 -3.69 -5.34
C GLN A 138 -4.89 -4.56 -4.23
N ILE A 139 -5.01 -4.09 -2.99
CA ILE A 139 -4.57 -4.82 -1.81
C ILE A 139 -5.71 -4.83 -0.80
N ASN A 140 -6.06 -6.00 -0.31
CA ASN A 140 -7.00 -6.17 0.80
C ASN A 140 -6.23 -6.67 2.03
N VAL A 141 -6.28 -5.90 3.13
CA VAL A 141 -5.52 -6.16 4.35
C VAL A 141 -6.48 -6.49 5.49
N ALA A 142 -6.43 -7.74 5.94
CA ALA A 142 -7.16 -8.22 7.11
C ALA A 142 -6.21 -8.69 8.23
N GLY A 143 -4.92 -8.87 7.95
CA GLY A 143 -3.91 -9.26 8.92
C GLY A 143 -3.32 -8.06 9.66
N ASP A 144 -3.19 -8.16 10.97
CA ASP A 144 -2.57 -7.16 11.83
C ASP A 144 -1.08 -6.94 11.52
N ASP A 145 -0.54 -5.78 11.95
CA ASP A 145 0.87 -5.44 11.82
C ASP A 145 1.37 -5.48 10.36
N PHE A 146 0.51 -5.11 9.41
CA PHE A 146 0.89 -5.02 8.00
C PHE A 146 1.73 -3.77 7.72
N THR A 147 2.76 -3.91 6.89
CA THR A 147 3.54 -2.76 6.40
C THR A 147 3.57 -2.72 4.88
N GLY A 148 3.10 -1.62 4.30
CA GLY A 148 3.25 -1.25 2.89
C GLY A 148 4.27 -0.13 2.74
N HIS A 149 5.40 -0.37 2.08
CA HIS A 149 6.46 0.63 1.93
C HIS A 149 6.86 0.81 0.48
N LYS A 150 6.95 2.07 0.02
CA LYS A 150 7.31 2.41 -1.37
C LYS A 150 6.45 1.71 -2.43
N LEU A 151 5.18 1.54 -2.15
CA LEU A 151 4.24 0.96 -3.11
C LEU A 151 3.82 2.01 -4.14
N VAL A 152 3.62 1.57 -5.38
CA VAL A 152 2.97 2.37 -6.42
C VAL A 152 1.62 1.73 -6.72
N ILE A 153 0.55 2.36 -6.29
CA ILE A 153 -0.84 1.92 -6.48
C ILE A 153 -1.44 2.72 -7.62
N GLN A 154 -1.57 2.10 -8.77
CA GLN A 154 -2.04 2.75 -9.99
C GLN A 154 -3.48 2.31 -10.30
N GLN A 155 -4.41 3.26 -10.30
CA GLN A 155 -5.85 3.06 -10.48
C GLN A 155 -6.25 3.58 -11.88
N ASP A 156 -5.91 2.83 -12.94
CA ASP A 156 -6.05 3.27 -14.34
C ASP A 156 -7.39 2.95 -14.99
N ALA A 157 -8.11 2.01 -14.48
CA ALA A 157 -9.47 1.68 -14.91
C ALA A 157 -10.38 1.85 -13.70
N VAL A 158 -11.67 1.60 -13.82
CA VAL A 158 -12.63 1.68 -12.70
C VAL A 158 -12.38 0.57 -11.65
N PRO A 159 -11.26 0.48 -11.01
CA PRO A 159 -11.12 -0.16 -9.73
C PRO A 159 -11.29 0.92 -8.73
N LEU A 160 -12.09 0.61 -7.89
CA LEU A 160 -12.70 1.55 -7.02
C LEU A 160 -11.75 1.90 -5.90
N ILE A 161 -10.97 0.94 -5.38
CA ILE A 161 -10.18 1.10 -4.17
C ILE A 161 -8.72 0.71 -4.43
N GLY A 162 -7.79 1.55 -3.97
CA GLY A 162 -6.36 1.21 -3.97
C GLY A 162 -6.03 0.16 -2.93
N VAL A 163 -6.38 0.41 -1.68
CA VAL A 163 -6.18 -0.49 -0.55
C VAL A 163 -7.45 -0.54 0.29
N THR A 164 -7.93 -1.74 0.59
CA THR A 164 -8.97 -1.97 1.60
C THR A 164 -8.34 -2.48 2.89
N ILE A 165 -8.73 -1.90 4.02
CA ILE A 165 -8.39 -2.39 5.36
C ILE A 165 -9.64 -3.05 5.93
N ALA A 166 -9.56 -4.35 6.13
CA ALA A 166 -10.67 -5.19 6.57
C ALA A 166 -10.55 -5.55 8.07
N GLY A 167 -10.44 -4.52 8.92
CA GLY A 167 -10.34 -4.67 10.37
C GLY A 167 -8.94 -5.02 10.89
N ALA A 168 -7.89 -4.73 10.12
CA ALA A 168 -6.51 -4.91 10.56
C ALA A 168 -6.09 -3.78 11.51
N ASP A 169 -5.44 -4.13 12.60
CA ASP A 169 -4.80 -3.20 13.54
C ASP A 169 -3.32 -2.96 13.19
N ARG A 170 -2.78 -1.83 13.62
CA ARG A 170 -1.35 -1.49 13.52
C ARG A 170 -0.76 -1.59 12.10
N PHE A 171 -1.59 -1.35 11.07
CA PHE A 171 -1.07 -1.28 9.72
C PHE A 171 -0.28 0.02 9.50
N HIS A 172 0.72 -0.03 8.63
CA HIS A 172 1.57 1.11 8.33
C HIS A 172 1.81 1.23 6.83
N PHE A 173 1.45 2.38 6.25
CA PHE A 173 1.83 2.74 4.89
C PHE A 173 2.79 3.92 4.92
N SER A 174 3.96 3.78 4.25
CA SER A 174 4.95 4.85 4.18
C SER A 174 5.60 4.96 2.79
N ASP A 175 5.91 6.19 2.38
CA ASP A 175 6.52 6.50 1.07
C ASP A 175 5.73 5.95 -0.14
N CYS A 176 4.42 5.72 -0.01
CA CYS A 176 3.60 5.15 -1.07
C CYS A 176 3.07 6.21 -2.04
N LEU A 177 2.91 5.81 -3.30
CA LEU A 177 2.37 6.67 -4.36
C LEU A 177 1.07 6.08 -4.90
N PHE A 178 -0.05 6.76 -4.67
CA PHE A 178 -1.36 6.46 -5.22
C PHE A 178 -1.59 7.32 -6.45
N LEU A 179 -1.89 6.69 -7.58
CA LEU A 179 -2.09 7.35 -8.88
C LEU A 179 -3.45 7.01 -9.44
N GLY A 180 -4.26 8.01 -9.74
CA GLY A 180 -5.48 7.87 -10.52
C GLY A 180 -5.31 8.56 -11.87
N THR A 181 -5.49 7.83 -12.98
CA THR A 181 -5.30 8.35 -14.32
C THR A 181 -6.56 8.33 -15.18
N ALA A 182 -7.65 7.72 -14.72
CA ALA A 182 -8.90 7.56 -15.47
C ALA A 182 -10.13 8.02 -14.66
N ALA A 183 -11.29 7.94 -15.29
CA ALA A 183 -12.57 8.17 -14.63
C ALA A 183 -12.79 7.08 -13.57
N GLY A 184 -12.79 7.45 -12.29
CA GLY A 184 -13.40 6.69 -11.23
C GLY A 184 -12.56 5.87 -10.27
N PRO A 185 -11.35 6.28 -9.80
CA PRO A 185 -10.94 5.77 -8.51
C PRO A 185 -11.89 6.32 -7.43
N ASP A 186 -12.47 5.43 -6.61
CA ASP A 186 -13.33 5.87 -5.52
C ASP A 186 -12.50 6.31 -4.32
N VAL A 187 -11.57 5.46 -3.89
CA VAL A 187 -10.77 5.67 -2.66
C VAL A 187 -9.34 5.20 -2.84
N GLY A 188 -8.40 5.95 -2.28
CA GLY A 188 -7.00 5.52 -2.18
C GLY A 188 -6.81 4.42 -1.13
N ILE A 189 -7.10 4.73 0.14
CA ILE A 189 -7.12 3.77 1.26
C ILE A 189 -8.49 3.82 1.91
N ASP A 190 -9.17 2.67 1.98
CA ASP A 190 -10.49 2.51 2.55
C ASP A 190 -10.47 1.60 3.79
N ILE A 191 -10.80 2.16 4.95
CA ILE A 191 -10.88 1.45 6.22
C ILE A 191 -12.36 1.22 6.52
N GLU A 192 -12.94 0.13 5.98
CA GLU A 192 -14.39 -0.03 5.95
C GLU A 192 -14.95 -1.23 6.72
N ALA A 193 -14.19 -2.31 6.85
CA ALA A 193 -14.77 -3.60 7.28
C ALA A 193 -14.60 -3.95 8.75
N GLY A 194 -14.19 -3.00 9.59
CA GLY A 194 -14.01 -3.21 11.04
C GLY A 194 -13.41 -1.98 11.70
N ASP A 195 -13.44 -1.99 13.01
CA ASP A 195 -12.71 -1.00 13.79
C ASP A 195 -11.20 -1.31 13.65
N SER A 196 -10.38 -0.30 13.50
CA SER A 196 -8.92 -0.45 13.43
C SER A 196 -8.26 0.47 14.44
N SER A 197 -7.13 0.02 15.00
CA SER A 197 -6.40 0.76 16.02
C SER A 197 -4.91 0.92 15.69
N ASP A 198 -4.32 2.02 16.20
CA ASP A 198 -2.87 2.28 16.22
C ASP A 198 -2.20 2.22 14.82
N TRP A 199 -2.88 2.69 13.79
CA TRP A 199 -2.40 2.67 12.42
C TRP A 199 -1.72 3.96 11.98
N VAL A 200 -0.86 3.87 10.97
CA VAL A 200 -0.10 5.00 10.45
C VAL A 200 -0.14 5.04 8.91
N VAL A 201 -0.39 6.23 8.36
CA VAL A 201 -0.16 6.55 6.94
C VAL A 201 0.72 7.80 6.90
N GLU A 202 1.97 7.66 6.45
CA GLU A 202 2.91 8.77 6.46
C GLU A 202 3.72 8.89 5.16
N ASP A 203 4.11 10.13 4.84
CA ASP A 203 4.98 10.46 3.70
C ASP A 203 4.44 9.90 2.37
N CYS A 204 3.11 9.75 2.24
CA CYS A 204 2.46 9.22 1.05
C CYS A 204 1.96 10.34 0.13
N VAL A 205 1.93 10.04 -1.18
CA VAL A 205 1.40 10.96 -2.19
C VAL A 205 0.17 10.35 -2.84
N PHE A 206 -0.95 11.05 -2.78
CA PHE A 206 -2.19 10.73 -3.47
C PHE A 206 -2.37 11.71 -4.64
N ASN A 207 -2.04 11.25 -5.84
CA ASN A 207 -2.07 12.09 -7.04
C ASN A 207 -3.16 11.62 -8.00
N TYR A 208 -4.25 12.39 -8.06
CA TYR A 208 -5.42 12.15 -8.90
C TYR A 208 -5.62 13.22 -9.98
N VAL A 209 -4.56 13.96 -10.32
CA VAL A 209 -4.58 14.96 -11.39
C VAL A 209 -4.90 14.30 -12.73
N GLY A 210 -5.98 14.75 -13.37
CA GLY A 210 -6.45 14.19 -14.65
C GLY A 210 -7.44 13.03 -14.48
N SER A 211 -7.69 12.57 -13.27
CA SER A 211 -8.85 11.73 -12.95
C SER A 211 -10.13 12.57 -13.02
N THR A 212 -11.19 12.06 -13.63
CA THR A 212 -12.49 12.74 -13.69
C THR A 212 -13.40 12.39 -12.50
N GLY A 213 -12.96 11.55 -11.61
CA GLY A 213 -13.70 11.16 -10.44
C GLY A 213 -12.84 10.41 -9.44
N LEU A 214 -12.35 11.08 -8.42
CA LEU A 214 -12.25 10.47 -7.12
C LEU A 214 -13.62 10.69 -6.50
N ASP A 215 -14.41 9.64 -6.35
CA ASP A 215 -15.80 9.81 -5.94
C ASP A 215 -15.96 9.95 -4.43
N LEU A 216 -15.00 9.46 -3.64
CA LEU A 216 -15.11 9.46 -2.19
C LEU A 216 -13.93 10.15 -1.48
N ALA A 217 -12.73 9.55 -1.42
CA ALA A 217 -11.64 10.16 -0.66
C ALA A 217 -10.23 9.63 -1.03
N GLY A 218 -9.18 10.37 -0.68
CA GLY A 218 -7.82 9.84 -0.66
C GLY A 218 -7.65 8.78 0.43
N ILE A 219 -8.09 9.10 1.66
CA ILE A 219 -8.21 8.14 2.77
C ILE A 219 -9.63 8.25 3.31
N ARG A 220 -10.30 7.12 3.45
CA ARG A 220 -11.63 7.03 4.06
C ARG A 220 -11.62 6.03 5.22
N ALA A 221 -12.30 6.40 6.31
CA ALA A 221 -12.60 5.48 7.39
C ALA A 221 -14.08 5.56 7.75
N SER A 222 -14.83 4.51 7.45
CA SER A 222 -16.27 4.42 7.70
C SER A 222 -16.64 3.72 9.01
N LYS A 223 -15.64 3.28 9.76
CA LYS A 223 -15.75 2.62 11.06
C LYS A 223 -14.99 3.38 12.13
N GLN A 224 -15.18 3.01 13.39
CA GLN A 224 -14.44 3.63 14.50
C GLN A 224 -12.94 3.39 14.35
N GLN A 225 -12.17 4.44 14.53
CA GLN A 225 -10.72 4.41 14.45
C GLN A 225 -10.15 4.91 15.78
N THR A 226 -9.15 4.21 16.30
CA THR A 226 -8.51 4.56 17.57
C THR A 226 -7.00 4.67 17.37
N GLY A 227 -6.40 5.79 17.77
CA GLY A 227 -4.95 5.99 17.68
C GLY A 227 -4.40 6.09 16.25
N GLY A 228 -5.24 6.44 15.26
CA GLY A 228 -4.80 6.61 13.87
C GLY A 228 -3.95 7.85 13.65
N LEU A 229 -2.93 7.73 12.78
CA LEU A 229 -2.06 8.85 12.42
C LEU A 229 -1.95 8.99 10.89
N VAL A 230 -2.34 10.17 10.37
CA VAL A 230 -2.02 10.59 9.00
C VAL A 230 -1.01 11.72 9.08
N LYS A 231 0.16 11.55 8.45
CA LYS A 231 1.26 12.50 8.62
C LYS A 231 2.01 12.77 7.31
N ASN A 232 2.31 14.05 7.07
CA ASN A 232 3.13 14.50 5.93
C ASN A 232 2.68 13.95 4.57
N CYS A 233 1.37 13.76 4.36
CA CYS A 233 0.85 13.25 3.09
C CYS A 233 0.47 14.39 2.15
N ASP A 234 0.72 14.21 0.86
CA ASP A 234 0.32 15.13 -0.19
C ASP A 234 -0.90 14.58 -0.94
N PHE A 235 -1.98 15.34 -0.96
CA PHE A 235 -3.21 15.04 -1.71
C PHE A 235 -3.36 16.02 -2.86
N ILE A 236 -3.18 15.55 -4.09
CA ILE A 236 -3.10 16.40 -5.28
C ILE A 236 -4.21 16.00 -6.26
N GLY A 237 -4.93 17.00 -6.75
CA GLY A 237 -5.99 16.74 -7.72
C GLY A 237 -7.29 16.26 -7.08
N MET A 238 -7.54 16.60 -5.84
CA MET A 238 -8.75 16.20 -5.12
C MET A 238 -9.96 17.01 -5.62
N ASN A 239 -11.04 16.31 -5.95
CA ASN A 239 -12.33 16.91 -6.33
C ASN A 239 -13.42 16.70 -5.27
N VAL A 240 -13.11 15.96 -4.23
CA VAL A 240 -13.94 15.68 -3.04
C VAL A 240 -13.05 15.75 -1.79
N THR A 241 -13.49 15.18 -0.69
CA THR A 241 -12.73 15.11 0.56
C THR A 241 -11.39 14.37 0.37
N ALA A 242 -10.30 14.91 0.85
CA ALA A 242 -8.99 14.25 0.82
C ALA A 242 -8.90 13.16 1.90
N ILE A 243 -9.34 13.50 3.11
CA ILE A 243 -9.36 12.59 4.27
C ILE A 243 -10.75 12.65 4.89
N ASP A 244 -11.45 11.52 4.88
CA ASP A 244 -12.80 11.35 5.40
C ASP A 244 -12.78 10.30 6.53
N ILE A 245 -12.71 10.78 7.77
CA ILE A 245 -12.84 9.95 8.96
C ILE A 245 -14.27 10.08 9.49
N ASN A 246 -15.23 9.62 8.71
CA ASN A 246 -16.63 9.75 9.04
C ASN A 246 -17.05 8.64 10.00
N SER A 247 -17.05 8.96 11.29
CA SER A 247 -17.66 8.09 12.27
C SER A 247 -19.19 8.21 12.19
N SER A 248 -19.81 7.54 11.23
CA SER A 248 -21.27 7.32 11.21
C SER A 248 -21.76 6.50 12.42
N VAL A 249 -20.86 6.11 13.28
CA VAL A 249 -21.10 5.34 14.51
C VAL A 249 -20.97 6.28 15.71
N SER A 250 -21.81 6.12 16.69
CA SER A 250 -21.88 6.94 17.91
C SER A 250 -20.65 6.87 18.83
N ALA A 251 -19.56 6.25 18.40
CA ALA A 251 -18.29 6.18 19.10
C ALA A 251 -17.29 7.14 18.45
N LEU A 252 -16.64 7.96 19.27
CA LEU A 252 -15.65 8.91 18.79
C LEU A 252 -14.41 8.18 18.27
N SER A 253 -14.01 8.50 17.04
CA SER A 253 -12.68 8.16 16.56
C SER A 253 -11.67 9.11 17.19
N ASP A 254 -10.47 8.62 17.48
CA ASP A 254 -9.36 9.46 17.97
C ASP A 254 -8.09 9.21 17.16
N GLY A 255 -7.27 10.22 17.08
CA GLY A 255 -6.03 10.18 16.32
C GLY A 255 -5.54 11.57 15.93
N MET A 256 -4.64 11.62 14.96
CA MET A 256 -4.04 12.89 14.53
C MET A 256 -3.84 12.93 13.01
N ILE A 257 -4.12 14.11 12.42
CA ILE A 257 -3.77 14.42 11.02
C ILE A 257 -2.82 15.62 11.09
N VAL A 258 -1.57 15.44 10.64
CA VAL A 258 -0.52 16.43 10.83
C VAL A 258 0.35 16.63 9.59
N GLY A 259 0.60 17.89 9.23
CA GLY A 259 1.55 18.27 8.18
C GLY A 259 1.13 17.87 6.77
N CYS A 260 -0.14 17.62 6.53
CA CYS A 260 -0.64 17.22 5.21
C CYS A 260 -0.88 18.43 4.31
N ASN A 261 -0.60 18.26 3.01
CA ASN A 261 -0.87 19.28 1.99
C ASN A 261 -1.99 18.78 1.06
N ILE A 262 -2.98 19.63 0.81
CA ILE A 262 -4.14 19.27 0.00
C ILE A 262 -4.31 20.29 -1.13
N ALA A 263 -4.21 19.84 -2.38
CA ALA A 263 -4.45 20.64 -3.56
C ALA A 263 -5.69 20.14 -4.31
N ALA A 264 -6.78 20.88 -4.21
CA ALA A 264 -8.02 20.61 -4.92
C ALA A 264 -7.97 21.12 -6.37
N ILE A 265 -8.67 20.46 -7.29
CA ILE A 265 -8.82 20.88 -8.70
C ILE A 265 -10.23 21.33 -9.07
N ALA A 266 -11.22 21.03 -8.26
CA ALA A 266 -12.59 21.45 -8.45
C ALA A 266 -12.98 22.51 -7.42
N SER A 267 -14.07 23.24 -7.68
CA SER A 267 -14.67 24.17 -6.72
C SER A 267 -15.26 23.43 -5.53
N VAL A 268 -14.42 22.83 -4.73
CA VAL A 268 -14.82 22.39 -3.38
C VAL A 268 -15.14 23.65 -2.62
N ALA A 269 -16.37 23.78 -2.18
CA ALA A 269 -16.90 25.06 -1.72
C ALA A 269 -16.24 25.59 -0.44
N ASN A 270 -15.48 24.76 0.28
CA ASN A 270 -14.80 25.15 1.53
C ASN A 270 -13.64 24.20 1.85
N ILE A 271 -12.56 24.73 2.39
CA ILE A 271 -11.44 23.98 2.99
C ILE A 271 -11.92 22.99 4.07
N ASP A 272 -12.97 23.34 4.79
CA ASP A 272 -13.59 22.52 5.84
C ASP A 272 -14.12 21.17 5.33
N THR A 273 -14.33 21.03 4.02
CA THR A 273 -14.80 19.77 3.40
C THR A 273 -13.63 18.90 2.89
N LEU A 274 -12.41 19.42 2.85
CA LEU A 274 -11.25 18.66 2.41
C LEU A 274 -10.77 17.64 3.45
N ILE A 275 -11.01 17.91 4.73
CA ILE A 275 -10.76 16.97 5.82
C ILE A 275 -12.02 16.89 6.68
N ASP A 276 -12.71 15.75 6.64
CA ASP A 276 -13.71 15.39 7.65
C ASP A 276 -13.02 14.56 8.73
N ALA A 277 -12.70 15.20 9.84
CA ALA A 277 -11.79 14.65 10.84
C ALA A 277 -12.47 13.72 11.87
N GLY A 278 -13.77 13.68 11.96
CA GLY A 278 -14.53 12.76 12.82
C GLY A 278 -14.14 12.72 14.31
N GLY A 279 -13.31 13.63 14.79
CA GLY A 279 -12.78 13.65 16.17
C GLY A 279 -11.25 13.65 16.23
N TYR A 280 -10.56 13.53 15.11
CA TYR A 280 -9.09 13.62 15.03
C TYR A 280 -8.59 15.03 15.30
N ILE A 281 -7.40 15.12 15.88
CA ILE A 281 -6.69 16.38 16.10
C ILE A 281 -6.01 16.79 14.79
N LEU A 282 -6.30 18.01 14.30
CA LEU A 282 -5.68 18.56 13.10
C LEU A 282 -4.53 19.49 13.47
N VAL A 283 -3.32 19.26 12.93
CA VAL A 283 -2.12 20.04 13.22
C VAL A 283 -1.39 20.38 11.93
N GLU A 284 -1.14 21.66 11.69
CA GLU A 284 -0.29 22.15 10.59
C GLU A 284 -0.64 21.62 9.20
N ASN A 285 -1.92 21.37 8.94
CA ASN A 285 -2.36 20.96 7.62
C ASN A 285 -2.61 22.17 6.72
N HIS A 286 -2.24 22.05 5.44
CA HIS A 286 -2.36 23.11 4.46
C HIS A 286 -3.29 22.71 3.33
N GLY A 287 -4.26 23.55 2.99
CA GLY A 287 -5.17 23.36 1.87
C GLY A 287 -5.13 24.52 0.90
N SER A 288 -5.22 24.28 -0.41
CA SER A 288 -5.45 25.29 -1.43
C SER A 288 -6.80 25.05 -2.07
N ASP A 289 -7.74 25.93 -1.83
CA ASP A 289 -8.86 26.16 -2.72
C ASP A 289 -8.36 26.85 -4.00
N LEU A 290 -9.02 26.58 -5.11
CA LEU A 290 -8.75 27.12 -6.45
C LEU A 290 -7.92 28.41 -6.54
N PRO A 291 -7.29 28.70 -7.69
CA PRO A 291 -6.26 29.75 -7.87
C PRO A 291 -6.68 31.20 -7.56
N ALA A 292 -7.86 31.43 -7.04
CA ALA A 292 -8.34 32.76 -6.63
C ALA A 292 -8.16 33.06 -5.15
N GLU A 293 -7.86 32.07 -4.29
CA GLU A 293 -7.71 32.28 -2.86
C GLU A 293 -6.30 31.87 -2.40
N ALA A 294 -5.68 32.70 -1.57
CA ALA A 294 -4.37 32.38 -1.00
C ALA A 294 -4.52 31.16 -0.08
N GLY A 295 -3.75 30.11 -0.36
CA GLY A 295 -3.73 28.90 0.48
C GLY A 295 -3.60 29.24 1.96
N GLY A 296 -4.35 28.57 2.79
CA GLY A 296 -4.42 28.79 4.22
C GLY A 296 -4.21 27.52 5.03
N LEU A 297 -4.03 27.69 6.32
CA LEU A 297 -4.08 26.57 7.26
C LEU A 297 -5.52 26.03 7.30
N VAL A 298 -5.66 24.70 7.22
CA VAL A 298 -6.94 24.06 7.47
C VAL A 298 -7.36 24.36 8.91
N PRO A 299 -8.54 24.95 9.15
CA PRO A 299 -8.96 25.26 10.51
C PRO A 299 -9.02 23.98 11.37
N VAL A 300 -8.62 24.12 12.62
CA VAL A 300 -8.88 23.05 13.60
C VAL A 300 -10.39 22.89 13.72
N ALA A 301 -10.89 21.70 13.47
CA ALA A 301 -12.31 21.41 13.63
C ALA A 301 -12.73 21.82 15.04
N THR A 302 -13.70 22.73 15.14
CA THR A 302 -14.29 23.09 16.44
C THR A 302 -15.09 21.88 16.88
N PRO A 303 -14.81 21.27 18.03
CA PRO A 303 -15.64 20.19 18.55
C PRO A 303 -17.08 20.69 18.70
N ALA A 304 -18.00 19.94 18.13
CA ALA A 304 -19.45 20.20 18.24
C ALA A 304 -19.96 19.94 19.65
#